data_d770a74e7e405122f165e0e1cba72a98
#
_entry.id   d770a74e7e405122f165e0e1cba72a98
#
_cell.length_a   1.000
_cell.length_b   1.000
_cell.length_c   1.000
_cell.angle_alpha   90.00
_cell.angle_beta   90.00
_cell.angle_gamma   90.00
#
_symmetry.space_group_name_H-M   'P 1'
#
loop_
_entity.id
_entity.type
_entity.pdbx_description
1 polymer ?
#
loop_
_entity_poly.entity_id
_entity_poly.type
_entity_poly.pdbx_seq_one_letter_code
_entity_poly.pdbx_strand_id
1 'polypeptide(L)'
;NSEKKIFCQESVDELVLRSYVESNTVTKENCDTLSPKFQITCMTEIREADESIIYTDAVNKDDIELCKKITNTDLRSTCLDTINLKTAISSQNSVLCESLENADKKLYCINQVSKINDVAIYKLATSGNTLENCTTIINENLKTKCHDTIIINIVKSNNDTSLCESLTNTGMTRACKQI
;
A
#
# COMPACT_ATOMS: atom_id res chain seq x y z
N ASN A 1 -39.43 -34.84 22.59
CA ASN A 1 -39.47 -35.16 21.16
C ASN A 1 -39.26 -33.95 20.24
N SER A 2 -39.68 -32.75 20.62
CA SER A 2 -39.48 -31.52 19.81
C SER A 2 -37.99 -31.08 19.75
N GLU A 3 -37.28 -31.14 20.87
CA GLU A 3 -35.85 -30.76 20.93
C GLU A 3 -34.97 -31.66 20.07
N LYS A 4 -35.20 -32.96 20.05
CA LYS A 4 -34.49 -33.91 19.19
C LYS A 4 -34.75 -33.63 17.70
N LYS A 5 -35.96 -33.22 17.35
CA LYS A 5 -36.33 -32.88 15.97
C LYS A 5 -35.62 -31.58 15.52
N ILE A 6 -35.58 -30.58 16.40
CA ILE A 6 -34.86 -29.32 16.14
C ILE A 6 -33.37 -29.59 15.95
N PHE A 7 -32.75 -30.37 16.83
CA PHE A 7 -31.33 -30.72 16.74
C PHE A 7 -30.99 -31.46 15.44
N CYS A 8 -31.81 -32.41 15.01
CA CYS A 8 -31.64 -33.10 13.74
C CYS A 8 -31.73 -32.14 12.55
N GLN A 9 -32.68 -31.18 12.56
CA GLN A 9 -32.87 -30.22 11.51
C GLN A 9 -31.66 -29.29 11.42
N GLU A 10 -31.19 -28.75 12.55
CA GLU A 10 -30.01 -27.88 12.59
C GLU A 10 -28.77 -28.59 12.06
N SER A 11 -28.56 -29.86 12.38
CA SER A 11 -27.42 -30.64 11.88
C SER A 11 -27.48 -30.85 10.36
N VAL A 12 -28.65 -31.04 9.81
CA VAL A 12 -28.87 -31.16 8.36
C VAL A 12 -28.63 -29.81 7.68
N ASP A 13 -29.18 -28.73 8.23
CA ASP A 13 -29.02 -27.37 7.66
C ASP A 13 -27.56 -26.93 7.65
N GLU A 14 -26.77 -27.28 8.69
CA GLU A 14 -25.34 -27.02 8.71
C GLU A 14 -24.59 -27.71 7.57
N LEU A 15 -24.88 -28.99 7.32
CA LEU A 15 -24.27 -29.75 6.23
C LEU A 15 -24.68 -29.21 4.85
N VAL A 16 -25.96 -28.84 4.71
CA VAL A 16 -26.49 -28.24 3.47
C VAL A 16 -25.85 -26.91 3.20
N LEU A 17 -25.74 -26.01 4.19
CA LEU A 17 -25.10 -24.72 4.05
C LEU A 17 -23.62 -24.89 3.68
N ARG A 18 -22.89 -25.78 4.35
CA ARG A 18 -21.50 -26.09 4.02
C ARG A 18 -21.36 -26.55 2.56
N SER A 19 -22.26 -27.43 2.10
CA SER A 19 -22.27 -27.90 0.71
C SER A 19 -22.48 -26.74 -0.29
N TYR A 20 -23.36 -25.78 0.01
CA TYR A 20 -23.57 -24.60 -0.82
C TYR A 20 -22.33 -23.71 -0.89
N VAL A 21 -21.66 -23.48 0.25
CA VAL A 21 -20.43 -22.69 0.32
C VAL A 21 -19.28 -23.36 -0.46
N GLU A 22 -19.05 -24.65 -0.22
CA GLU A 22 -17.99 -25.42 -0.89
C GLU A 22 -18.19 -25.52 -2.41
N SER A 23 -19.44 -25.58 -2.86
CA SER A 23 -19.78 -25.63 -4.30
C SER A 23 -19.91 -24.24 -4.94
N ASN A 24 -19.77 -23.17 -4.17
CA ASN A 24 -19.97 -21.78 -4.62
C ASN A 24 -21.38 -21.56 -5.22
N THR A 25 -22.40 -22.21 -4.64
CA THR A 25 -23.79 -22.16 -5.10
C THR A 25 -24.73 -21.52 -4.08
N VAL A 26 -24.20 -20.68 -3.20
CA VAL A 26 -25.00 -19.94 -2.21
C VAL A 26 -25.86 -18.93 -2.94
N THR A 27 -27.20 -19.10 -2.88
CA THR A 27 -28.18 -18.18 -3.45
C THR A 27 -29.25 -17.86 -2.41
N LYS A 28 -29.98 -16.78 -2.62
CA LYS A 28 -31.07 -16.39 -1.72
C LYS A 28 -32.13 -17.50 -1.63
N GLU A 29 -32.49 -18.10 -2.75
CA GLU A 29 -33.47 -19.19 -2.82
C GLU A 29 -33.01 -20.40 -1.99
N ASN A 30 -31.71 -20.72 -2.04
CA ASN A 30 -31.13 -21.80 -1.24
C ASN A 30 -31.17 -21.45 0.25
N CYS A 31 -30.87 -20.21 0.63
CA CYS A 31 -30.95 -19.75 2.02
C CYS A 31 -32.36 -19.82 2.59
N ASP A 32 -33.39 -19.50 1.79
CA ASP A 32 -34.79 -19.50 2.23
C ASP A 32 -35.30 -20.90 2.57
N THR A 33 -34.59 -21.97 2.16
CA THR A 33 -34.93 -23.36 2.50
C THR A 33 -34.43 -23.82 3.88
N LEU A 34 -33.49 -23.07 4.47
CA LEU A 34 -32.88 -23.41 5.75
C LEU A 34 -33.72 -22.93 6.94
N SER A 35 -33.47 -23.47 8.14
CA SER A 35 -34.08 -22.96 9.36
C SER A 35 -33.60 -21.52 9.65
N PRO A 36 -34.39 -20.71 10.40
CA PRO A 36 -34.12 -19.27 10.59
C PRO A 36 -32.69 -18.95 11.07
N LYS A 37 -32.12 -19.79 11.91
CA LYS A 37 -30.76 -19.65 12.41
C LYS A 37 -29.72 -19.70 11.26
N PHE A 38 -29.86 -20.67 10.37
CA PHE A 38 -28.94 -20.86 9.24
C PHE A 38 -29.26 -19.97 8.06
N GLN A 39 -30.49 -19.46 7.94
CA GLN A 39 -30.80 -18.39 6.94
C GLN A 39 -29.95 -17.17 7.16
N ILE A 40 -29.78 -16.71 8.40
CA ILE A 40 -28.96 -15.53 8.74
C ILE A 40 -27.51 -15.75 8.30
N THR A 41 -26.93 -16.91 8.64
CA THR A 41 -25.56 -17.26 8.25
C THR A 41 -25.41 -17.32 6.73
N CYS A 42 -26.33 -17.99 6.05
CA CYS A 42 -26.36 -18.13 4.60
C CYS A 42 -26.42 -16.76 3.88
N MET A 43 -27.30 -15.85 4.36
CA MET A 43 -27.40 -14.49 3.80
C MET A 43 -26.17 -13.65 4.07
N THR A 44 -25.45 -13.93 5.16
CA THR A 44 -24.16 -13.28 5.45
C THR A 44 -23.09 -13.71 4.44
N GLU A 45 -23.01 -15.01 4.12
CA GLU A 45 -22.08 -15.53 3.10
C GLU A 45 -22.32 -14.88 1.72
N ILE A 46 -23.59 -14.72 1.29
CA ILE A 46 -23.92 -14.02 0.04
C ILE A 46 -23.40 -12.58 0.08
N ARG A 47 -23.70 -11.87 1.17
CA ARG A 47 -23.27 -10.48 1.31
C ARG A 47 -21.75 -10.33 1.25
N GLU A 48 -21.02 -11.20 1.95
CA GLU A 48 -19.56 -11.18 1.97
C GLU A 48 -18.97 -11.46 0.58
N ALA A 49 -19.56 -12.39 -0.18
CA ALA A 49 -19.18 -12.66 -1.55
C ALA A 49 -19.43 -11.44 -2.46
N ASP A 50 -20.60 -10.82 -2.37
CA ASP A 50 -20.95 -9.61 -3.14
C ASP A 50 -20.02 -8.44 -2.81
N GLU A 51 -19.73 -8.22 -1.51
CA GLU A 51 -18.83 -7.15 -1.08
C GLU A 51 -17.38 -7.40 -1.53
N SER A 52 -16.93 -8.64 -1.61
CA SER A 52 -15.64 -9.03 -2.17
C SER A 52 -15.52 -8.68 -3.66
N ILE A 53 -16.60 -8.87 -4.42
CA ILE A 53 -16.67 -8.46 -5.83
C ILE A 53 -16.60 -6.94 -5.94
N ILE A 54 -17.37 -6.22 -5.11
CA ILE A 54 -17.34 -4.75 -5.06
C ILE A 54 -15.95 -4.23 -4.73
N TYR A 55 -15.27 -4.83 -3.73
CA TYR A 55 -13.90 -4.51 -3.36
C TYR A 55 -12.94 -4.66 -4.56
N THR A 56 -13.01 -5.80 -5.22
CA THR A 56 -12.14 -6.11 -6.36
C THR A 56 -12.35 -5.11 -7.51
N ASP A 57 -13.59 -4.80 -7.81
CA ASP A 57 -13.97 -3.82 -8.82
C ASP A 57 -13.49 -2.41 -8.47
N ALA A 58 -13.68 -1.98 -7.22
CA ALA A 58 -13.25 -0.70 -6.71
C ALA A 58 -11.72 -0.51 -6.85
N VAL A 59 -10.95 -1.50 -6.41
CA VAL A 59 -9.48 -1.45 -6.46
C VAL A 59 -8.94 -1.48 -7.90
N ASN A 60 -9.57 -2.28 -8.77
CA ASN A 60 -9.15 -2.36 -10.18
C ASN A 60 -9.44 -1.08 -10.97
N LYS A 61 -10.53 -0.38 -10.62
CA LYS A 61 -10.97 0.85 -11.29
C LYS A 61 -10.50 2.13 -10.59
N ASP A 62 -9.83 2.00 -9.44
CA ASP A 62 -9.48 3.10 -8.53
C ASP A 62 -10.71 3.95 -8.13
N ASP A 63 -11.86 3.29 -7.93
CA ASP A 63 -13.15 3.93 -7.68
C ASP A 63 -13.52 3.90 -6.18
N ILE A 64 -13.26 5.02 -5.50
CA ILE A 64 -13.58 5.22 -4.08
C ILE A 64 -15.09 5.13 -3.80
N GLU A 65 -15.94 5.51 -4.74
CA GLU A 65 -17.39 5.46 -4.56
C GLU A 65 -17.92 4.03 -4.49
N LEU A 66 -17.25 3.09 -5.15
CA LEU A 66 -17.56 1.66 -4.99
C LEU A 66 -17.21 1.17 -3.57
N CYS A 67 -16.08 1.60 -3.00
CA CYS A 67 -15.74 1.24 -1.61
C CYS A 67 -16.84 1.64 -0.61
N LYS A 68 -17.50 2.79 -0.82
CA LYS A 68 -18.59 3.28 0.07
C LYS A 68 -19.82 2.38 0.06
N LYS A 69 -19.99 1.53 -0.94
CA LYS A 69 -21.10 0.57 -1.03
C LYS A 69 -20.88 -0.68 -0.17
N ILE A 70 -19.66 -0.93 0.28
CA ILE A 70 -19.32 -2.03 1.17
C ILE A 70 -19.88 -1.72 2.56
N THR A 71 -20.69 -2.61 3.14
CA THR A 71 -21.30 -2.41 4.46
C THR A 71 -20.41 -2.90 5.60
N ASN A 72 -19.56 -3.92 5.34
CA ASN A 72 -18.53 -4.36 6.27
C ASN A 72 -17.50 -3.27 6.45
N THR A 73 -17.38 -2.75 7.68
CA THR A 73 -16.53 -1.59 8.00
C THR A 73 -15.05 -1.84 7.74
N ASP A 74 -14.56 -3.02 8.09
CA ASP A 74 -13.16 -3.38 7.96
C ASP A 74 -12.76 -3.55 6.48
N LEU A 75 -13.64 -4.19 5.70
CA LEU A 75 -13.43 -4.35 4.27
C LEU A 75 -13.52 -3.01 3.54
N ARG A 76 -14.45 -2.14 3.92
CA ARG A 76 -14.57 -0.78 3.38
C ARG A 76 -13.34 0.06 3.68
N SER A 77 -12.85 0.07 4.94
CA SER A 77 -11.62 0.76 5.32
C SER A 77 -10.43 0.22 4.54
N THR A 78 -10.31 -1.11 4.41
CA THR A 78 -9.26 -1.74 3.62
C THR A 78 -9.32 -1.33 2.14
N CYS A 79 -10.52 -1.21 1.57
CA CYS A 79 -10.75 -0.76 0.20
C CYS A 79 -10.26 0.68 0.00
N LEU A 80 -10.69 1.59 0.86
CA LEU A 80 -10.30 3.01 0.83
C LEU A 80 -8.79 3.18 0.99
N ASP A 81 -8.20 2.50 1.97
CA ASP A 81 -6.77 2.54 2.22
C ASP A 81 -5.96 2.03 1.02
N THR A 82 -6.44 0.97 0.36
CA THR A 82 -5.74 0.40 -0.79
C THR A 82 -5.69 1.37 -1.97
N ILE A 83 -6.80 2.04 -2.28
CA ILE A 83 -6.87 3.02 -3.36
C ILE A 83 -6.08 4.28 -3.00
N ASN A 84 -6.24 4.80 -1.77
CA ASN A 84 -5.52 5.98 -1.31
C ASN A 84 -4.00 5.76 -1.30
N LEU A 85 -3.54 4.60 -0.84
CA LEU A 85 -2.13 4.22 -0.87
C LEU A 85 -1.58 4.21 -2.31
N LYS A 86 -2.27 3.58 -3.23
CA LYS A 86 -1.89 3.52 -4.65
C LYS A 86 -1.82 4.93 -5.25
N THR A 87 -2.82 5.75 -4.97
CA THR A 87 -2.90 7.14 -5.45
C THR A 87 -1.79 8.01 -4.86
N ALA A 88 -1.52 7.89 -3.56
CA ALA A 88 -0.45 8.65 -2.90
C ALA A 88 0.93 8.34 -3.51
N ILE A 89 1.23 7.06 -3.72
CA ILE A 89 2.51 6.62 -4.29
C ILE A 89 2.63 7.06 -5.75
N SER A 90 1.59 6.86 -6.57
CA SER A 90 1.64 7.21 -8.01
C SER A 90 1.70 8.73 -8.25
N SER A 91 1.02 9.53 -7.42
CA SER A 91 1.07 10.99 -7.47
C SER A 91 2.24 11.61 -6.70
N GLN A 92 3.03 10.79 -5.98
CA GLN A 92 4.13 11.23 -5.12
C GLN A 92 3.68 12.24 -4.04
N ASN A 93 2.44 12.12 -3.58
CA ASN A 93 1.83 13.05 -2.64
C ASN A 93 1.72 12.43 -1.25
N SER A 94 2.64 12.81 -0.33
CA SER A 94 2.65 12.31 1.05
C SER A 94 1.45 12.77 1.89
N VAL A 95 0.77 13.85 1.51
CA VAL A 95 -0.42 14.32 2.23
C VAL A 95 -1.55 13.28 2.15
N LEU A 96 -1.65 12.56 1.02
CA LEU A 96 -2.64 11.49 0.87
C LEU A 96 -2.36 10.28 1.79
N CYS A 97 -1.10 10.09 2.21
CA CYS A 97 -0.78 9.04 3.19
C CYS A 97 -1.44 9.29 4.55
N GLU A 98 -1.68 10.57 4.90
CA GLU A 98 -2.32 10.94 6.18
C GLU A 98 -3.77 10.48 6.28
N SER A 99 -4.46 10.29 5.15
CA SER A 99 -5.84 9.81 5.08
C SER A 99 -6.01 8.30 5.30
N LEU A 100 -4.90 7.54 5.36
CA LEU A 100 -4.94 6.11 5.61
C LEU A 100 -5.31 5.81 7.07
N GLU A 101 -6.26 4.92 7.29
CA GLU A 101 -6.71 4.51 8.63
C GLU A 101 -5.73 3.50 9.25
N ASN A 102 -5.18 2.59 8.44
CA ASN A 102 -4.22 1.60 8.91
C ASN A 102 -2.83 2.23 9.11
N ALA A 103 -2.34 2.22 10.35
CA ALA A 103 -1.07 2.86 10.73
C ALA A 103 0.16 2.29 9.99
N ASP A 104 0.20 0.97 9.75
CA ASP A 104 1.32 0.33 9.04
C ASP A 104 1.32 0.71 7.57
N LYS A 105 0.15 0.77 6.93
CA LYS A 105 0.01 1.25 5.54
C LYS A 105 0.38 2.73 5.43
N LYS A 106 0.00 3.55 6.42
CA LYS A 106 0.37 4.96 6.49
C LYS A 106 1.88 5.15 6.54
N LEU A 107 2.56 4.47 7.45
CA LEU A 107 4.01 4.50 7.56
C LEU A 107 4.70 4.00 6.28
N TYR A 108 4.21 2.90 5.72
CA TYR A 108 4.69 2.37 4.45
C TYR A 108 4.54 3.39 3.32
N CYS A 109 3.36 4.02 3.21
CA CYS A 109 3.06 5.07 2.22
C CYS A 109 4.07 6.22 2.29
N ILE A 110 4.24 6.80 3.47
CA ILE A 110 5.17 7.92 3.70
C ILE A 110 6.59 7.54 3.28
N ASN A 111 7.05 6.35 3.68
CA ASN A 111 8.38 5.86 3.33
C ASN A 111 8.56 5.66 1.82
N GLN A 112 7.54 5.13 1.11
CA GLN A 112 7.63 4.95 -0.34
C GLN A 112 7.66 6.28 -1.09
N VAL A 113 6.78 7.22 -0.74
CA VAL A 113 6.72 8.55 -1.35
C VAL A 113 8.02 9.32 -1.10
N SER A 114 8.53 9.31 0.14
CA SER A 114 9.81 9.95 0.47
C SER A 114 10.96 9.37 -0.34
N LYS A 115 11.04 8.03 -0.46
CA LYS A 115 12.08 7.37 -1.24
C LYS A 115 12.05 7.76 -2.73
N ILE A 116 10.87 7.88 -3.32
CA ILE A 116 10.72 8.29 -4.72
C ILE A 116 11.17 9.74 -4.88
N ASN A 117 10.76 10.63 -3.99
CA ASN A 117 11.13 12.04 -4.00
C ASN A 117 12.64 12.21 -3.82
N ASP A 118 13.27 11.52 -2.88
CA ASP A 118 14.71 11.57 -2.66
C ASP A 118 15.51 11.16 -3.91
N VAL A 119 15.04 10.11 -4.61
CA VAL A 119 15.70 9.68 -5.88
C VAL A 119 15.52 10.72 -6.98
N ALA A 120 14.37 11.38 -7.08
CA ALA A 120 14.14 12.43 -8.05
C ALA A 120 15.04 13.65 -7.77
N ILE A 121 15.13 14.07 -6.50
CA ILE A 121 16.02 15.15 -6.06
C ILE A 121 17.49 14.81 -6.35
N TYR A 122 17.92 13.59 -6.02
CA TYR A 122 19.28 13.13 -6.31
C TYR A 122 19.62 13.26 -7.80
N LYS A 123 18.74 12.79 -8.69
CA LYS A 123 18.94 12.90 -10.14
C LYS A 123 19.03 14.35 -10.59
N LEU A 124 18.14 15.21 -10.12
CA LEU A 124 18.13 16.63 -10.45
C LEU A 124 19.41 17.32 -9.96
N ALA A 125 19.79 17.09 -8.71
CA ALA A 125 20.97 17.68 -8.10
C ALA A 125 22.26 17.30 -8.84
N THR A 126 22.42 15.99 -9.13
CA THR A 126 23.64 15.48 -9.81
C THR A 126 23.72 15.87 -11.27
N SER A 127 22.60 16.02 -11.99
CA SER A 127 22.60 16.51 -13.38
C SER A 127 22.91 18.00 -13.48
N GLY A 128 22.49 18.80 -12.50
CA GLY A 128 22.73 20.25 -12.44
C GLY A 128 23.98 20.66 -11.65
N ASN A 129 24.69 19.71 -11.04
CA ASN A 129 25.79 19.97 -10.10
C ASN A 129 25.41 20.95 -8.98
N THR A 130 24.18 20.83 -8.44
CA THR A 130 23.62 21.77 -7.46
C THR A 130 23.62 21.14 -6.07
N LEU A 131 24.65 21.46 -5.27
CA LEU A 131 24.78 20.92 -3.88
C LEU A 131 23.59 21.23 -2.98
N GLU A 132 22.99 22.41 -3.14
CA GLU A 132 21.87 22.87 -2.33
C GLU A 132 20.68 21.89 -2.39
N ASN A 133 20.42 21.33 -3.57
CA ASN A 133 19.34 20.35 -3.73
C ASN A 133 19.60 19.08 -2.92
N CYS A 134 20.85 18.67 -2.68
CA CYS A 134 21.15 17.50 -1.86
C CYS A 134 20.69 17.67 -0.40
N THR A 135 20.63 18.90 0.10
CA THR A 135 20.24 19.16 1.51
C THR A 135 18.81 18.78 1.80
N THR A 136 17.94 18.75 0.79
CA THR A 136 16.52 18.40 0.92
C THR A 136 16.24 16.90 0.88
N ILE A 137 17.23 16.07 0.56
CA ILE A 137 17.13 14.61 0.61
C ILE A 137 16.98 14.16 2.08
N ILE A 138 15.96 13.35 2.35
CA ILE A 138 15.66 12.85 3.70
C ILE A 138 16.54 11.65 4.07
N ASN A 139 16.80 10.75 3.11
CA ASN A 139 17.68 9.61 3.34
C ASN A 139 19.14 10.04 3.44
N GLU A 140 19.73 9.96 4.64
CA GLU A 140 21.08 10.46 4.92
C GLU A 140 22.17 9.77 4.06
N ASN A 141 22.03 8.49 3.75
CA ASN A 141 22.99 7.81 2.87
C ASN A 141 22.91 8.34 1.44
N LEU A 142 21.72 8.60 0.94
CA LEU A 142 21.52 9.16 -0.41
C LEU A 142 21.93 10.63 -0.46
N LYS A 143 21.70 11.40 0.60
CA LYS A 143 22.16 12.78 0.77
C LYS A 143 23.67 12.88 0.70
N THR A 144 24.37 12.05 1.48
CA THR A 144 25.82 11.93 1.47
C THR A 144 26.36 11.56 0.07
N LYS A 145 25.74 10.55 -0.56
CA LYS A 145 26.09 10.14 -1.91
C LYS A 145 25.87 11.25 -2.94
N CYS A 146 24.79 12.03 -2.79
CA CYS A 146 24.47 13.18 -3.62
C CYS A 146 25.58 14.22 -3.54
N HIS A 147 25.95 14.62 -2.34
CA HIS A 147 27.03 15.58 -2.07
C HIS A 147 28.35 15.12 -2.69
N ASP A 148 28.78 13.90 -2.35
CA ASP A 148 30.07 13.38 -2.84
C ASP A 148 30.13 13.26 -4.36
N THR A 149 29.00 12.85 -4.99
CA THR A 149 28.92 12.78 -6.47
C THR A 149 29.11 14.14 -7.11
N ILE A 150 28.46 15.19 -6.60
CA ILE A 150 28.58 16.55 -7.14
C ILE A 150 29.99 17.10 -6.95
N ILE A 151 30.58 16.91 -5.76
CA ILE A 151 31.96 17.35 -5.52
C ILE A 151 32.93 16.73 -6.55
N ILE A 152 32.81 15.42 -6.80
CA ILE A 152 33.64 14.73 -7.79
C ILE A 152 33.40 15.29 -9.21
N ASN A 153 32.16 15.59 -9.57
CA ASN A 153 31.83 16.15 -10.87
C ASN A 153 32.44 17.56 -11.03
N ILE A 154 32.39 18.41 -9.99
CA ILE A 154 32.97 19.75 -9.99
C ILE A 154 34.50 19.67 -10.10
N VAL A 155 35.16 18.80 -9.32
CA VAL A 155 36.58 18.57 -9.37
C VAL A 155 37.02 18.17 -10.79
N LYS A 156 36.32 17.23 -11.41
CA LYS A 156 36.59 16.78 -12.77
C LYS A 156 36.42 17.89 -13.81
N SER A 157 35.43 18.78 -13.63
CA SER A 157 35.13 19.86 -14.57
C SER A 157 36.13 21.00 -14.46
N ASN A 158 36.57 21.34 -13.24
CA ASN A 158 37.37 22.52 -12.95
C ASN A 158 38.85 22.18 -12.72
N ASN A 159 39.22 20.92 -12.65
CA ASN A 159 40.57 20.46 -12.31
C ASN A 159 41.06 20.96 -10.94
N ASP A 160 40.11 21.23 -10.00
CA ASP A 160 40.39 21.79 -8.68
C ASP A 160 40.23 20.70 -7.61
N THR A 161 41.35 20.11 -7.22
CA THR A 161 41.37 19.03 -6.21
C THR A 161 41.21 19.52 -4.76
N SER A 162 41.17 20.83 -4.51
CA SER A 162 40.98 21.38 -3.15
C SER A 162 39.65 20.97 -2.56
N LEU A 163 38.62 20.80 -3.37
CA LEU A 163 37.29 20.34 -2.95
C LEU A 163 37.23 18.88 -2.51
N CYS A 164 38.25 18.09 -2.81
CA CYS A 164 38.28 16.66 -2.40
C CYS A 164 38.24 16.47 -0.88
N GLU A 165 38.68 17.49 -0.12
CA GLU A 165 38.65 17.45 1.36
C GLU A 165 37.20 17.50 1.94
N SER A 166 36.23 17.99 1.17
CA SER A 166 34.83 18.05 1.58
C SER A 166 34.09 16.73 1.38
N LEU A 167 34.72 15.73 0.76
CA LEU A 167 34.11 14.38 0.62
C LEU A 167 34.01 13.69 1.96
N THR A 168 32.89 13.04 2.18
CA THR A 168 32.58 12.33 3.44
C THR A 168 33.28 10.98 3.55
N ASN A 169 33.64 10.36 2.41
CA ASN A 169 34.30 9.08 2.35
C ASN A 169 35.82 9.23 2.11
N THR A 170 36.63 8.79 3.07
CA THR A 170 38.11 8.90 3.00
C THR A 170 38.74 8.18 1.80
N GLY A 171 38.15 7.06 1.35
CA GLY A 171 38.58 6.35 0.15
C GLY A 171 38.33 7.20 -1.12
N MET A 172 37.16 7.83 -1.18
CA MET A 172 36.81 8.75 -2.28
C MET A 172 37.67 10.01 -2.27
N THR A 173 37.97 10.56 -1.08
CA THR A 173 38.92 11.71 -0.94
C THR A 173 40.27 11.39 -1.55
N ARG A 174 40.82 10.21 -1.23
CA ARG A 174 42.10 9.78 -1.77
C ARG A 174 42.08 9.62 -3.31
N ALA A 175 41.03 8.98 -3.83
CA ALA A 175 40.86 8.77 -5.26
C ALA A 175 40.63 10.12 -6.00
N CYS A 176 39.87 11.06 -5.40
CA CYS A 176 39.60 12.37 -5.92
C CYS A 176 40.90 13.20 -6.12
N LYS A 177 41.84 13.11 -5.18
CA LYS A 177 43.11 13.83 -5.26
C LYS A 177 44.05 13.31 -6.36
N GLN A 178 43.73 12.23 -7.02
CA GLN A 178 44.49 11.63 -8.12
C GLN A 178 43.89 11.96 -9.49
N ILE A 179 42.81 12.72 -9.54
CA ILE A 179 42.20 13.23 -10.77
C ILE A 179 43.02 14.40 -11.28
#